data_1fc622d2f61db6dba4b9bd7fc00732cc
#
_entry.id   1fc622d2f61db6dba4b9bd7fc00732cc
#
_cell.length_a   1.000
_cell.length_b   1.000
_cell.length_c   1.000
_cell.angle_alpha   90.00
_cell.angle_beta   90.00
_cell.angle_gamma   90.00
#
_symmetry.space_group_name_H-M   'P 1'
#
loop_
_entity.id
_entity.type
_entity.pdbx_description
1 polymer ?
#
loop_
_entity_poly.entity_id
_entity_poly.type
_entity_poly.pdbx_seq_one_letter_code
_entity_poly.pdbx_strand_id
1 'polypeptide(L)'
;EYLLRYCGKRPVIFSSDYENMLSPEELDRAAVHALEQISGIQSFRLTNRIRTNAEISSFIQNMMCLPERKKGRNFPHVTVLYANDDREADVLLSDAQHQGYHVILNEAEPAICAGRLAMVLDQRYFYDRQNYLRSEDRSVRRLFHQLNGAKEELLLVVKQNEPLYAALLDLL
;
A
#
# COMPACT_ATOMS: atom_id res chain seq x y z
N GLU A 1 -28.27 8.09 -4.52
CA GLU A 1 -29.64 8.66 -4.41
C GLU A 1 -30.42 8.13 -3.21
N TYR A 2 -30.45 6.81 -2.95
CA TYR A 2 -31.21 6.22 -1.82
C TYR A 2 -30.80 6.80 -0.47
N LEU A 3 -29.48 6.90 -0.20
CA LEU A 3 -28.95 7.46 1.05
C LEU A 3 -29.36 8.94 1.23
N LEU A 4 -29.33 9.75 0.18
CA LEU A 4 -29.73 11.16 0.24
C LEU A 4 -31.23 11.32 0.54
N ARG A 5 -32.08 10.45 0.01
CA ARG A 5 -33.52 10.43 0.35
C ARG A 5 -33.76 10.06 1.81
N TYR A 6 -32.95 9.14 2.35
CA TYR A 6 -33.09 8.67 3.76
C TYR A 6 -32.62 9.72 4.78
N CYS A 7 -31.58 10.49 4.41
CA CYS A 7 -31.02 11.50 5.31
C CYS A 7 -31.87 12.78 5.42
N GLY A 8 -32.81 12.99 4.50
CA GLY A 8 -33.69 14.17 4.51
C GLY A 8 -32.89 15.49 4.48
N LYS A 9 -33.10 16.34 5.48
CA LYS A 9 -32.41 17.64 5.62
C LYS A 9 -31.12 17.57 6.45
N ARG A 10 -30.66 16.38 6.85
CA ARG A 10 -29.44 16.22 7.66
C ARG A 10 -28.20 16.38 6.77
N PRO A 11 -27.14 17.05 7.26
CA PRO A 11 -25.88 17.13 6.53
C PRO A 11 -25.26 15.71 6.39
N VAL A 12 -24.82 15.38 5.19
CA VAL A 12 -24.16 14.10 4.87
C VAL A 12 -22.78 14.41 4.29
N ILE A 13 -21.77 13.75 4.83
CA ILE A 13 -20.41 13.84 4.34
C ILE A 13 -20.05 12.49 3.71
N PHE A 14 -19.66 12.49 2.44
CA PHE A 14 -19.08 11.36 1.76
C PHE A 14 -17.56 11.51 1.77
N SER A 15 -16.84 10.48 2.19
CA SER A 15 -15.39 10.43 2.03
C SER A 15 -15.01 9.30 1.11
N SER A 16 -14.09 9.56 0.20
CA SER A 16 -13.53 8.59 -0.72
C SER A 16 -12.04 8.81 -0.82
N ASP A 17 -11.27 7.73 -0.88
CA ASP A 17 -9.83 7.75 -1.04
C ASP A 17 -9.41 6.87 -2.22
N TYR A 18 -9.05 7.51 -3.32
CA TYR A 18 -8.59 6.83 -4.53
C TYR A 18 -7.25 6.10 -4.34
N GLU A 19 -6.42 6.58 -3.42
CA GLU A 19 -5.12 5.97 -3.16
C GLU A 19 -5.23 4.63 -2.43
N ASN A 20 -6.38 4.36 -1.81
CA ASN A 20 -6.70 3.09 -1.17
C ASN A 20 -7.43 2.10 -2.10
N MET A 21 -7.60 2.42 -3.37
CA MET A 21 -8.23 1.55 -4.35
C MET A 21 -7.16 0.64 -4.96
N LEU A 22 -7.22 -0.65 -4.67
CA LEU A 22 -6.18 -1.63 -4.99
C LEU A 22 -6.62 -2.66 -6.04
N SER A 23 -7.81 -2.50 -6.63
CA SER A 23 -8.30 -3.37 -7.69
C SER A 23 -8.96 -2.57 -8.80
N PRO A 24 -9.04 -3.12 -10.04
CA PRO A 24 -9.73 -2.47 -11.15
C PRO A 24 -11.19 -2.15 -10.85
N GLU A 25 -11.88 -3.01 -10.11
CA GLU A 25 -13.28 -2.82 -9.71
C GLU A 25 -13.43 -1.67 -8.71
N GLU A 26 -12.44 -1.48 -7.83
CA GLU A 26 -12.41 -0.36 -6.89
C GLU A 26 -12.03 0.95 -7.59
N LEU A 27 -11.25 0.86 -8.66
CA LEU A 27 -10.84 2.01 -9.48
C LEU A 27 -11.96 2.48 -10.44
N ASP A 28 -13.09 1.78 -10.49
CA ASP A 28 -14.25 2.23 -11.27
C ASP A 28 -14.73 3.57 -10.76
N ARG A 29 -14.32 4.61 -11.47
CA ARG A 29 -14.59 6.01 -11.15
C ARG A 29 -16.07 6.38 -11.32
N ALA A 30 -16.88 5.51 -11.90
CA ALA A 30 -18.28 5.81 -12.17
C ALA A 30 -19.06 6.11 -10.89
N ALA A 31 -18.78 5.42 -9.79
CA ALA A 31 -19.46 5.67 -8.51
C ALA A 31 -19.10 7.04 -7.92
N VAL A 32 -17.84 7.46 -8.02
CA VAL A 32 -17.39 8.77 -7.50
C VAL A 32 -17.85 9.89 -8.41
N HIS A 33 -17.75 9.72 -9.73
CA HIS A 33 -18.31 10.68 -10.69
C HIS A 33 -19.83 10.85 -10.53
N ALA A 34 -20.54 9.77 -10.25
CA ALA A 34 -21.97 9.86 -9.96
C ALA A 34 -22.28 10.72 -8.73
N LEU A 35 -21.43 10.64 -7.67
CA LEU A 35 -21.55 11.50 -6.50
C LEU A 35 -21.21 12.96 -6.82
N GLU A 36 -20.20 13.22 -7.61
CA GLU A 36 -19.78 14.57 -8.01
C GLU A 36 -20.85 15.28 -8.88
N GLN A 37 -21.66 14.51 -9.62
CA GLN A 37 -22.74 15.02 -10.44
C GLN A 37 -24.03 15.37 -9.67
N ILE A 38 -24.11 15.01 -8.38
CA ILE A 38 -25.27 15.34 -7.56
C ILE A 38 -25.26 16.83 -7.26
N SER A 39 -26.30 17.52 -7.72
CA SER A 39 -26.47 18.95 -7.52
C SER A 39 -26.40 19.34 -6.03
N GLY A 40 -25.58 20.33 -5.69
CA GLY A 40 -25.42 20.86 -4.34
C GLY A 40 -24.39 20.15 -3.47
N ILE A 41 -23.68 19.14 -3.98
CA ILE A 41 -22.52 18.55 -3.27
C ILE A 41 -21.30 19.44 -3.51
N GLN A 42 -20.69 19.89 -2.41
CA GLN A 42 -19.38 20.53 -2.45
C GLN A 42 -18.30 19.46 -2.28
N SER A 43 -17.37 19.39 -3.23
CA SER A 43 -16.26 18.46 -3.22
C SER A 43 -15.00 19.17 -2.72
N PHE A 44 -14.31 18.55 -1.76
CA PHE A 44 -13.02 19.00 -1.24
C PHE A 44 -12.00 17.88 -1.44
N ARG A 45 -10.88 18.21 -2.06
CA ARG A 45 -9.77 17.28 -2.23
C ARG A 45 -8.69 17.58 -1.20
N LEU A 46 -8.41 16.60 -0.34
CA LEU A 46 -7.25 16.66 0.56
C LEU A 46 -5.99 16.31 -0.25
N THR A 47 -5.07 17.27 -0.38
CA THR A 47 -3.85 17.12 -1.18
C THR A 47 -2.60 16.93 -0.34
N ASN A 48 -2.66 17.17 0.97
CA ASN A 48 -1.50 17.08 1.85
C ASN A 48 -1.31 15.66 2.40
N ARG A 49 -0.25 15.01 1.99
CA ARG A 49 0.21 13.74 2.54
C ARG A 49 1.05 14.00 3.78
N ILE A 50 0.42 14.02 4.94
CA ILE A 50 1.09 14.33 6.20
C ILE A 50 1.80 13.09 6.81
N ARG A 51 1.52 11.89 6.31
CA ARG A 51 1.86 10.65 7.04
C ARG A 51 3.06 9.88 6.51
N THR A 52 3.45 10.03 5.26
CA THR A 52 4.50 9.24 4.60
C THR A 52 5.38 10.09 3.71
N ASN A 53 6.62 9.66 3.52
CA ASN A 53 7.50 10.16 2.46
C ASN A 53 6.82 9.93 1.10
N ALA A 54 6.79 10.96 0.24
CA ALA A 54 6.14 10.91 -1.06
C ALA A 54 6.74 9.83 -1.99
N GLU A 55 8.04 9.55 -1.83
CA GLU A 55 8.76 8.51 -2.59
C GLU A 55 8.32 7.12 -2.16
N ILE A 56 8.32 6.84 -0.83
CA ILE A 56 7.85 5.57 -0.27
C ILE A 56 6.39 5.32 -0.67
N SER A 57 5.53 6.34 -0.54
CA SER A 57 4.13 6.22 -0.96
C SER A 57 3.99 5.91 -2.45
N SER A 58 4.81 6.54 -3.31
CA SER A 58 4.81 6.25 -4.75
C SER A 58 5.31 4.84 -5.05
N PHE A 59 6.35 4.37 -4.33
CA PHE A 59 6.81 2.99 -4.46
C PHE A 59 5.72 1.99 -4.08
N ILE A 60 5.06 2.21 -2.94
CA ILE A 60 3.98 1.33 -2.48
C ILE A 60 2.83 1.28 -3.50
N GLN A 61 2.44 2.42 -4.07
CA GLN A 61 1.42 2.45 -5.13
C GLN A 61 1.85 1.69 -6.38
N ASN A 62 3.11 1.88 -6.82
CA ASN A 62 3.65 1.15 -7.94
C ASN A 62 3.71 -0.36 -7.67
N MET A 63 4.09 -0.76 -6.46
CA MET A 63 4.09 -2.16 -6.01
C MET A 63 2.69 -2.78 -6.03
N MET A 64 1.66 -2.05 -5.60
CA MET A 64 0.28 -2.57 -5.58
C MET A 64 -0.30 -2.75 -6.98
N CYS A 65 0.12 -1.91 -7.94
CA CYS A 65 -0.45 -1.84 -9.28
C CYS A 65 0.63 -1.56 -10.33
N LEU A 66 1.34 -2.61 -10.80
CA LEU A 66 2.41 -2.48 -11.79
C LEU A 66 1.99 -1.80 -13.11
N PRO A 67 0.76 -2.03 -13.65
CA PRO A 67 0.34 -1.38 -14.89
C PRO A 67 0.26 0.14 -14.80
N GLU A 68 -0.01 0.67 -13.61
CA GLU A 68 -0.15 2.11 -13.37
C GLU A 68 1.15 2.75 -12.86
N ARG A 69 2.26 2.00 -12.82
CA ARG A 69 3.53 2.48 -12.30
C ARG A 69 4.02 3.72 -13.03
N LYS A 70 4.49 4.69 -12.27
CA LYS A 70 5.17 5.88 -12.77
C LYS A 70 6.65 5.54 -13.01
N LYS A 71 7.05 5.38 -14.27
CA LYS A 71 8.44 5.09 -14.65
C LYS A 71 9.38 6.25 -14.33
N GLY A 72 10.67 5.91 -14.12
CA GLY A 72 11.74 6.90 -14.00
C GLY A 72 11.83 7.60 -12.64
N ARG A 73 11.28 7.02 -11.60
CA ARG A 73 11.51 7.46 -10.22
C ARG A 73 12.59 6.62 -9.58
N ASN A 74 13.42 7.25 -8.79
CA ASN A 74 14.39 6.61 -7.89
C ASN A 74 13.78 6.58 -6.47
N PHE A 75 13.95 5.49 -5.75
CA PHE A 75 13.41 5.26 -4.41
C PHE A 75 14.53 5.00 -3.39
N PRO A 76 15.39 5.99 -3.09
CA PRO A 76 16.59 5.80 -2.25
C PRO A 76 16.26 5.38 -0.81
N HIS A 77 15.02 5.58 -0.37
CA HIS A 77 14.56 5.22 0.98
C HIS A 77 13.85 3.86 1.03
N VAL A 78 13.88 3.10 -0.07
CA VAL A 78 13.31 1.76 -0.14
C VAL A 78 14.41 0.76 -0.42
N THR A 79 14.48 -0.26 0.42
CA THR A 79 15.41 -1.40 0.27
C THR A 79 14.61 -2.69 0.13
N VAL A 80 14.97 -3.51 -0.84
CA VAL A 80 14.37 -4.83 -1.06
C VAL A 80 15.47 -5.88 -0.96
N LEU A 81 15.32 -6.82 -0.04
CA LEU A 81 16.25 -7.92 0.19
C LEU A 81 15.56 -9.26 -0.09
N TYR A 82 16.32 -10.27 -0.50
CA TYR A 82 15.83 -11.61 -0.70
C TYR A 82 16.30 -12.53 0.42
N ALA A 83 15.44 -13.43 0.87
CA ALA A 83 15.76 -14.48 1.83
C ALA A 83 15.37 -15.85 1.25
N ASN A 84 16.32 -16.81 1.29
CA ASN A 84 16.11 -18.15 0.76
C ASN A 84 15.28 -19.04 1.68
N ASP A 85 15.25 -18.72 2.97
CA ASP A 85 14.52 -19.47 3.99
C ASP A 85 14.10 -18.59 5.17
N ASP A 86 13.42 -19.20 6.15
CA ASP A 86 12.97 -18.51 7.37
C ASP A 86 14.14 -18.00 8.20
N ARG A 87 15.23 -18.78 8.29
CA ARG A 87 16.39 -18.42 9.10
C ARG A 87 17.09 -17.17 8.55
N GLU A 88 17.25 -17.10 7.24
CA GLU A 88 17.85 -15.94 6.59
C GLU A 88 16.94 -14.70 6.75
N ALA A 89 15.62 -14.87 6.60
CA ALA A 89 14.67 -13.80 6.85
C ALA A 89 14.74 -13.27 8.30
N ASP A 90 14.81 -14.18 9.28
CA ASP A 90 14.93 -13.81 10.70
C ASP A 90 16.23 -13.04 11.00
N VAL A 91 17.35 -13.44 10.38
CA VAL A 91 18.62 -12.71 10.51
C VAL A 91 18.49 -11.30 9.94
N LEU A 92 17.95 -11.15 8.73
CA LEU A 92 17.78 -9.86 8.09
C LEU A 92 16.86 -8.92 8.90
N LEU A 93 15.78 -9.49 9.48
CA LEU A 93 14.88 -8.71 10.34
C LEU A 93 15.51 -8.34 11.67
N SER A 94 16.30 -9.24 12.27
CA SER A 94 17.06 -8.96 13.50
C SER A 94 18.06 -7.83 13.27
N ASP A 95 18.79 -7.86 12.16
CA ASP A 95 19.72 -6.81 11.79
C ASP A 95 19.00 -5.47 11.56
N ALA A 96 17.85 -5.50 10.88
CA ALA A 96 17.01 -4.32 10.71
C ALA A 96 16.56 -3.75 12.06
N GLN A 97 16.15 -4.60 12.99
CA GLN A 97 15.75 -4.16 14.34
C GLN A 97 16.92 -3.49 15.09
N HIS A 98 18.13 -4.03 14.99
CA HIS A 98 19.34 -3.40 15.56
C HIS A 98 19.67 -2.05 14.90
N GLN A 99 19.29 -1.86 13.63
CA GLN A 99 19.43 -0.60 12.91
C GLN A 99 18.29 0.40 13.21
N GLY A 100 17.36 0.05 14.10
CA GLY A 100 16.26 0.92 14.52
C GLY A 100 15.02 0.84 13.65
N TYR A 101 14.89 -0.18 12.83
CA TYR A 101 13.62 -0.44 12.13
C TYR A 101 12.58 -1.01 13.08
N HIS A 102 11.36 -0.55 12.95
CA HIS A 102 10.20 -1.23 13.51
C HIS A 102 9.85 -2.41 12.60
N VAL A 103 9.96 -3.63 13.14
CA VAL A 103 9.72 -4.87 12.39
C VAL A 103 8.28 -5.32 12.59
N ILE A 104 7.54 -5.45 11.50
CA ILE A 104 6.20 -6.05 11.50
C ILE A 104 6.36 -7.54 11.26
N LEU A 105 6.14 -8.34 12.29
CA LEU A 105 6.21 -9.80 12.24
C LEU A 105 4.86 -10.43 11.85
N ASN A 106 3.77 -9.76 12.19
CA ASN A 106 2.44 -10.27 11.96
C ASN A 106 1.56 -9.20 11.31
N GLU A 107 0.99 -9.53 10.16
CA GLU A 107 0.04 -8.64 9.46
C GLU A 107 -1.27 -8.39 10.23
N ALA A 108 -1.57 -9.19 11.26
CA ALA A 108 -2.71 -8.92 12.14
C ALA A 108 -2.46 -7.73 13.08
N GLU A 109 -1.20 -7.28 13.21
CA GLU A 109 -0.88 -6.09 13.99
C GLU A 109 -1.52 -4.84 13.38
N PRO A 110 -1.94 -3.89 14.22
CA PRO A 110 -2.45 -2.62 13.72
C PRO A 110 -1.34 -1.87 12.95
N ALA A 111 -1.73 -1.11 11.94
CA ALA A 111 -0.78 -0.26 11.23
C ALA A 111 -0.16 0.77 12.18
N ILE A 112 1.16 0.79 12.26
CA ILE A 112 1.94 1.66 13.13
C ILE A 112 2.70 2.67 12.26
N CYS A 113 2.74 3.92 12.68
CA CYS A 113 3.60 4.92 12.05
C CYS A 113 5.00 4.86 12.69
N ALA A 114 6.01 4.50 11.92
CA ALA A 114 7.41 4.45 12.34
C ALA A 114 8.30 5.25 11.38
N GLY A 115 9.43 5.77 11.86
CA GLY A 115 10.45 6.37 11.00
C GLY A 115 10.94 5.34 9.98
N ARG A 116 11.44 4.22 10.47
CA ARG A 116 11.95 3.08 9.71
C ARG A 116 11.07 1.86 9.93
N LEU A 117 10.65 1.21 8.85
CA LEU A 117 9.75 0.06 8.91
C LEU A 117 10.33 -1.09 8.09
N ALA A 118 10.31 -2.30 8.66
CA ALA A 118 10.71 -3.53 8.00
C ALA A 118 9.58 -4.56 8.03
N MET A 119 9.41 -5.32 6.93
CA MET A 119 8.37 -6.33 6.79
C MET A 119 8.80 -7.46 5.88
N VAL A 120 8.27 -8.67 6.13
CA VAL A 120 8.45 -9.85 5.25
C VAL A 120 7.28 -10.00 4.30
N LEU A 121 7.60 -10.26 3.03
CA LEU A 121 6.66 -10.67 2.00
C LEU A 121 7.02 -12.09 1.55
N ASP A 122 6.15 -13.04 1.80
CA ASP A 122 6.38 -14.45 1.49
C ASP A 122 5.65 -14.92 0.20
N GLN A 123 5.62 -16.23 -0.02
CA GLN A 123 5.00 -16.84 -1.21
C GLN A 123 3.50 -16.61 -1.35
N ARG A 124 2.82 -16.16 -0.29
CA ARG A 124 1.38 -15.85 -0.34
C ARG A 124 1.07 -14.60 -1.14
N TYR A 125 2.05 -13.74 -1.39
CA TYR A 125 1.90 -12.57 -2.23
C TYR A 125 2.32 -12.87 -3.66
N PHE A 126 1.47 -12.50 -4.62
CA PHE A 126 1.73 -12.72 -6.05
C PHE A 126 1.06 -11.65 -6.88
N TYR A 127 1.53 -11.48 -8.12
CA TYR A 127 0.86 -10.65 -9.10
C TYR A 127 -0.13 -11.49 -9.91
N ASP A 128 -1.37 -10.98 -10.05
CA ASP A 128 -2.38 -11.61 -10.89
C ASP A 128 -2.09 -11.40 -12.38
N ARG A 129 -2.94 -11.94 -13.27
CA ARG A 129 -2.80 -11.81 -14.73
C ARG A 129 -2.82 -10.37 -15.24
N GLN A 130 -3.35 -9.45 -14.45
CA GLN A 130 -3.43 -8.02 -14.73
C GLN A 130 -2.31 -7.23 -14.05
N ASN A 131 -1.37 -7.92 -13.38
CA ASN A 131 -0.26 -7.37 -12.63
C ASN A 131 -0.67 -6.48 -11.44
N TYR A 132 -1.76 -6.82 -10.77
CA TYR A 132 -2.11 -6.29 -9.45
C TYR A 132 -1.61 -7.22 -8.36
N LEU A 133 -1.07 -6.66 -7.28
CA LEU A 133 -0.64 -7.46 -6.13
C LEU A 133 -1.85 -8.10 -5.45
N ARG A 134 -1.77 -9.40 -5.23
CA ARG A 134 -2.79 -10.23 -4.57
C ARG A 134 -2.16 -11.02 -3.43
N SER A 135 -3.02 -11.57 -2.59
CA SER A 135 -2.63 -12.51 -1.54
C SER A 135 -3.69 -13.59 -1.39
N GLU A 136 -3.25 -14.84 -1.15
CA GLU A 136 -4.17 -15.98 -0.98
C GLU A 136 -5.01 -15.88 0.29
N ASP A 137 -4.39 -15.57 1.42
CA ASP A 137 -5.03 -15.65 2.75
C ASP A 137 -5.10 -14.29 3.47
N ARG A 138 -4.65 -13.20 2.82
CA ARG A 138 -4.42 -11.94 3.50
C ARG A 138 -5.04 -10.76 2.76
N SER A 139 -5.27 -9.73 3.50
CA SER A 139 -5.78 -8.50 2.92
C SER A 139 -4.64 -7.64 2.39
N VAL A 140 -4.49 -7.57 1.06
CA VAL A 140 -3.55 -6.63 0.41
C VAL A 140 -3.79 -5.20 0.86
N ARG A 141 -5.02 -4.83 1.17
CA ARG A 141 -5.37 -3.53 1.75
C ARG A 141 -4.72 -3.33 3.12
N ARG A 142 -4.67 -4.38 3.96
CA ARG A 142 -3.99 -4.30 5.26
C ARG A 142 -2.49 -4.12 5.08
N LEU A 143 -1.87 -4.89 4.19
CA LEU A 143 -0.48 -4.70 3.79
C LEU A 143 -0.22 -3.25 3.34
N PHE A 144 -1.06 -2.72 2.44
CA PHE A 144 -0.97 -1.34 1.99
C PHE A 144 -0.98 -0.34 3.14
N HIS A 145 -1.89 -0.51 4.10
CA HIS A 145 -1.96 0.38 5.26
C HIS A 145 -0.74 0.26 6.19
N GLN A 146 -0.20 -0.94 6.38
CA GLN A 146 0.99 -1.16 7.18
C GLN A 146 2.22 -0.51 6.53
N LEU A 147 2.44 -0.73 5.24
CA LEU A 147 3.55 -0.15 4.49
C LEU A 147 3.50 1.38 4.47
N ASN A 148 2.32 1.97 4.36
CA ASN A 148 2.14 3.42 4.46
C ASN A 148 2.43 4.00 5.86
N GLY A 149 2.72 3.15 6.84
CA GLY A 149 3.24 3.55 8.14
C GLY A 149 4.70 4.00 8.14
N ALA A 150 5.49 3.64 7.12
CA ALA A 150 6.88 4.04 6.98
C ALA A 150 7.00 5.52 6.63
N LYS A 151 7.79 6.30 7.42
CA LYS A 151 7.96 7.74 7.22
C LYS A 151 9.26 8.12 6.53
N GLU A 152 10.34 7.40 6.84
CA GLU A 152 11.69 7.74 6.42
C GLU A 152 12.32 6.65 5.56
N GLU A 153 12.24 5.40 6.00
CA GLU A 153 12.82 4.25 5.30
C GLU A 153 11.89 3.04 5.34
N LEU A 154 11.87 2.30 4.25
CA LEU A 154 11.11 1.05 4.09
C LEU A 154 12.06 -0.08 3.68
N LEU A 155 12.09 -1.16 4.46
CA LEU A 155 12.79 -2.39 4.15
C LEU A 155 11.79 -3.52 3.89
N LEU A 156 11.86 -4.13 2.72
CA LEU A 156 11.09 -5.32 2.36
C LEU A 156 12.01 -6.52 2.26
N VAL A 157 11.74 -7.55 3.05
CA VAL A 157 12.41 -8.85 2.95
C VAL A 157 11.48 -9.78 2.19
N VAL A 158 11.84 -10.13 0.97
CA VAL A 158 11.07 -11.07 0.14
C VAL A 158 11.58 -12.48 0.40
N LYS A 159 10.73 -13.33 1.00
CA LYS A 159 11.11 -14.67 1.41
C LYS A 159 10.59 -15.72 0.41
N GLN A 160 11.50 -16.49 -0.20
CA GLN A 160 11.19 -17.60 -1.10
C GLN A 160 10.22 -17.25 -2.25
N ASN A 161 10.26 -16.02 -2.73
CA ASN A 161 9.35 -15.53 -3.76
C ASN A 161 10.12 -14.74 -4.83
N GLU A 162 10.87 -15.47 -5.66
CA GLU A 162 11.69 -14.87 -6.72
C GLU A 162 10.89 -14.00 -7.71
N PRO A 163 9.67 -14.40 -8.16
CA PRO A 163 8.92 -13.56 -9.08
C PRO A 163 8.52 -12.20 -8.48
N LEU A 164 8.13 -12.18 -7.20
CA LEU A 164 7.83 -10.94 -6.50
C LEU A 164 9.09 -10.11 -6.31
N TYR A 165 10.20 -10.74 -5.92
CA TYR A 165 11.48 -10.06 -5.73
C TYR A 165 11.95 -9.38 -7.02
N ALA A 166 11.95 -10.10 -8.15
CA ALA A 166 12.31 -9.54 -9.45
C ALA A 166 11.43 -8.35 -9.83
N ALA A 167 10.11 -8.47 -9.64
CA ALA A 167 9.18 -7.38 -9.93
C ALA A 167 9.42 -6.14 -9.04
N LEU A 168 9.79 -6.32 -7.77
CA LEU A 168 10.10 -5.20 -6.87
C LEU A 168 11.44 -4.55 -7.19
N LEU A 169 12.44 -5.32 -7.63
CA LEU A 169 13.72 -4.77 -8.11
C LEU A 169 13.53 -3.93 -9.39
N ASP A 170 12.65 -4.34 -10.29
CA ASP A 170 12.31 -3.58 -11.49
C ASP A 170 11.61 -2.24 -11.19
N LEU A 171 11.11 -2.06 -9.98
CA LEU A 171 10.52 -0.81 -9.54
C LEU A 171 11.54 0.20 -9.00
N LEU A 172 12.67 -0.30 -8.43
CA LEU A 172 13.74 0.51 -7.84
C LEU A 172 14.63 1.13 -8.91
#